data_b9675e1358c64ee96dfefb28fb22b41a
#
_entry.id   b9675e1358c64ee96dfefb28fb22b41a
#
_cell.length_a   1.000
_cell.length_b   1.000
_cell.length_c   1.000
_cell.angle_alpha   90.00
_cell.angle_beta   90.00
_cell.angle_gamma   90.00
#
_symmetry.space_group_name_H-M   'P 1'
#
loop_
_entity.id
_entity.type
_entity.pdbx_description
1 polymer ?
#
loop_
_entity_poly.entity_id
_entity_poly.type
_entity_poly.pdbx_seq_one_letter_code
_entity_poly.pdbx_strand_id
1 'polypeptide(L)'
;MADTTGTQGSGIREELAGRRRKRNILLGVGAGVAAIAVVAGVTLAVTGGDGDGAGSEERLSLRLATSEDNAYFDAVAEVASENGLDVEWVNLDDWVLPNSEVSSGALDGNAFQHIRFLATYNEQNDDDIVPLFTTVVTRWGLFSPEIDSLEDLPDGANVAIPDDAANSARALGVLERADLITLREGTGGLASLEDIEENPKDLTFTELQATTIPQQYDDPSLDAVVVGSNYFDPSQEITIEDALVADDPTGDETLQYANVIATTPDNADNPAWDVLREAYDDPRVEEAIDEEHFGRMIRLDIEDDRLQKAFETVTEEAASAS
;
A
#
# COMPACT_ATOMS: atom_id res chain seq x y z
N MET A 1 20.44 7.19 43.86
CA MET A 1 20.12 5.94 43.12
C MET A 1 19.48 6.40 41.86
N ALA A 2 20.14 6.14 40.75
CA ALA A 2 19.97 6.81 39.48
C ALA A 2 18.76 6.29 38.73
N ASP A 3 18.09 7.24 38.18
CA ASP A 3 17.02 7.24 37.17
C ASP A 3 17.51 6.61 35.86
N THR A 4 16.75 5.64 35.31
CA THR A 4 16.94 5.11 33.98
C THR A 4 15.58 4.88 33.33
N THR A 5 15.00 5.98 32.85
CA THR A 5 13.88 5.93 31.87
C THR A 5 14.18 6.89 30.73
N GLY A 6 14.11 6.38 29.52
CA GLY A 6 14.08 7.20 28.31
C GLY A 6 15.32 7.08 27.44
N THR A 7 15.31 6.19 26.46
CA THR A 7 16.05 6.39 25.19
C THR A 7 15.83 5.17 24.26
N GLN A 8 14.72 5.10 23.58
CA GLN A 8 14.62 4.26 22.35
C GLN A 8 14.17 5.05 21.11
N GLY A 9 13.53 6.21 21.26
CA GLY A 9 13.10 7.03 20.12
C GLY A 9 14.18 7.92 19.49
N SER A 10 15.37 8.03 20.09
CA SER A 10 16.44 8.91 19.57
C SER A 10 17.42 8.19 18.62
N GLY A 11 17.46 6.86 18.63
CA GLY A 11 18.45 6.08 17.87
C GLY A 11 18.23 6.14 16.36
N ILE A 12 16.98 6.03 15.92
CA ILE A 12 16.62 6.02 14.49
C ILE A 12 16.83 7.40 13.87
N ARG A 13 16.46 8.47 14.57
CA ARG A 13 16.70 9.84 14.10
C ARG A 13 18.19 10.20 14.00
N GLU A 14 19.01 9.72 14.92
CA GLU A 14 20.46 9.92 14.87
C GLU A 14 21.13 9.10 13.77
N GLU A 15 20.64 7.90 13.48
CA GLU A 15 21.17 7.06 12.39
C GLU A 15 20.86 7.64 11.01
N LEU A 16 19.64 8.14 10.78
CA LEU A 16 19.24 8.82 9.55
C LEU A 16 19.97 10.17 9.38
N ALA A 17 20.16 10.94 10.46
CA ALA A 17 20.95 12.16 10.42
C ALA A 17 22.46 11.88 10.17
N GLY A 18 22.96 10.75 10.65
CA GLY A 18 24.34 10.30 10.41
C GLY A 18 24.60 9.90 8.96
N ARG A 19 23.60 9.32 8.28
CA ARG A 19 23.68 8.97 6.86
C ARG A 19 23.64 10.22 5.95
N ARG A 20 22.81 11.22 6.27
CA ARG A 20 22.81 12.53 5.58
C ARG A 20 24.16 13.24 5.73
N ARG A 21 24.78 13.21 6.91
CA ARG A 21 26.08 13.88 7.15
C ARG A 21 27.25 13.21 6.43
N LYS A 22 27.20 11.88 6.23
CA LYS A 22 28.23 11.15 5.44
C LYS A 22 28.09 11.40 3.95
N ARG A 23 26.88 11.63 3.41
CA ARG A 23 26.65 11.95 2.00
C ARG A 23 27.18 13.35 1.63
N ASN A 24 27.10 14.30 2.55
CA ASN A 24 27.59 15.67 2.33
C ASN A 24 29.11 15.86 2.50
N ILE A 25 29.82 14.88 3.06
CA ILE A 25 31.29 14.94 3.24
C ILE A 25 32.05 14.33 2.05
N LEU A 26 31.39 13.56 1.18
CA LEU A 26 32.00 12.92 -0.01
C LEU A 26 31.95 13.79 -1.28
N LEU A 27 31.38 15.00 -1.22
CA LEU A 27 31.27 15.93 -2.36
C LEU A 27 32.38 17.00 -2.42
N GLY A 28 33.46 16.80 -1.76
CA GLY A 28 34.54 17.77 -1.73
C GLY A 28 35.91 17.17 -1.96
N VAL A 29 36.21 16.53 -3.10
CA VAL A 29 37.54 16.50 -3.78
C VAL A 29 37.38 15.70 -5.09
N GLY A 30 37.55 16.35 -6.25
CA GLY A 30 37.75 15.67 -7.53
C GLY A 30 36.97 16.29 -8.67
N ALA A 31 37.42 17.45 -9.18
CA ALA A 31 37.03 17.94 -10.48
C ALA A 31 37.48 16.96 -11.57
N GLY A 32 36.53 16.37 -12.28
CA GLY A 32 36.75 15.52 -13.42
C GLY A 32 35.43 15.19 -14.10
N VAL A 33 35.13 15.97 -15.12
CA VAL A 33 34.04 15.93 -16.08
C VAL A 33 33.51 14.51 -16.37
N ALA A 34 32.27 14.24 -16.00
CA ALA A 34 31.34 13.45 -16.78
C ALA A 34 29.92 13.91 -16.38
N ALA A 35 29.38 14.85 -17.14
CA ALA A 35 27.95 15.15 -17.13
C ALA A 35 27.25 13.93 -17.74
N ILE A 36 26.65 13.10 -16.91
CA ILE A 36 25.64 12.15 -17.35
C ILE A 36 24.32 12.89 -17.18
N ALA A 37 23.87 13.49 -18.28
CA ALA A 37 22.49 13.91 -18.42
C ALA A 37 21.64 12.64 -18.45
N VAL A 38 20.88 12.35 -17.39
CA VAL A 38 19.73 11.48 -17.48
C VAL A 38 18.65 12.31 -18.15
N VAL A 39 18.67 12.32 -19.46
CA VAL A 39 17.58 12.73 -20.32
C VAL A 39 16.67 11.51 -20.38
N ALA A 40 15.35 11.72 -20.11
CA ALA A 40 14.29 10.78 -20.45
C ALA A 40 14.66 10.10 -21.78
N GLY A 41 14.76 8.78 -21.77
CA GLY A 41 15.39 8.02 -22.82
C GLY A 41 14.61 7.96 -24.12
N VAL A 42 14.72 9.01 -24.94
CA VAL A 42 14.54 8.89 -26.38
C VAL A 42 15.96 8.80 -26.96
N THR A 43 16.51 7.62 -27.02
CA THR A 43 17.75 7.33 -27.77
C THR A 43 17.39 7.12 -29.24
N LEU A 44 17.43 8.18 -30.02
CA LEU A 44 17.52 8.08 -31.48
C LEU A 44 18.86 7.47 -31.88
N ALA A 45 18.88 6.15 -32.07
CA ALA A 45 19.98 5.50 -32.75
C ALA A 45 19.80 5.68 -34.27
N VAL A 46 20.37 6.75 -34.84
CA VAL A 46 20.53 6.87 -36.29
C VAL A 46 21.74 6.05 -36.70
N THR A 47 21.52 4.80 -37.07
CA THR A 47 22.47 4.04 -37.91
C THR A 47 21.88 3.96 -39.31
N GLY A 48 22.50 4.67 -40.26
CA GLY A 48 22.16 4.59 -41.67
C GLY A 48 22.46 3.21 -42.23
N GLY A 49 21.40 2.56 -42.75
CA GLY A 49 21.45 1.35 -43.54
C GLY A 49 20.13 1.18 -44.26
N ASP A 50 20.14 1.30 -45.58
CA ASP A 50 18.99 1.04 -46.46
C ASP A 50 18.47 -0.40 -46.25
N GLY A 51 17.18 -0.51 -45.86
CA GLY A 51 16.46 -1.74 -45.75
C GLY A 51 15.03 -1.52 -45.35
N ASP A 52 14.09 -1.95 -46.13
CA ASP A 52 12.62 -1.82 -46.14
C ASP A 52 11.97 -1.63 -44.77
N GLY A 53 11.18 -0.55 -44.68
CA GLY A 53 10.50 -0.14 -43.47
C GLY A 53 9.39 -1.08 -43.01
N ALA A 54 9.64 -1.75 -41.92
CA ALA A 54 8.67 -1.97 -40.87
C ALA A 54 9.12 -1.04 -39.75
N GLY A 55 8.39 0.04 -39.49
CA GLY A 55 8.63 0.89 -38.34
C GLY A 55 8.53 0.02 -37.09
N SER A 56 9.62 -0.20 -36.41
CA SER A 56 9.56 -0.70 -35.02
C SER A 56 8.89 0.44 -34.24
N GLU A 57 7.62 0.33 -33.95
CA GLU A 57 6.98 1.18 -32.94
C GLU A 57 7.85 1.05 -31.69
N GLU A 58 8.33 2.18 -31.18
CA GLU A 58 9.16 2.23 -29.98
C GLU A 58 8.26 1.76 -28.83
N ARG A 59 8.58 0.61 -28.25
CA ARG A 59 7.80 0.03 -27.15
C ARG A 59 7.99 0.89 -25.91
N LEU A 60 6.89 1.18 -25.22
CA LEU A 60 6.91 1.81 -23.91
C LEU A 60 7.44 0.83 -22.85
N SER A 61 7.98 1.32 -21.77
CA SER A 61 8.42 0.49 -20.65
C SER A 61 8.18 1.16 -19.32
N LEU A 62 7.81 0.39 -18.30
CA LEU A 62 7.67 0.81 -16.91
C LEU A 62 8.32 -0.21 -15.98
N ARG A 63 9.01 0.30 -14.95
CA ARG A 63 9.52 -0.48 -13.83
C ARG A 63 8.75 -0.10 -12.57
N LEU A 64 7.99 -1.03 -12.01
CA LEU A 64 7.04 -0.78 -10.94
C LEU A 64 7.41 -1.54 -9.67
N ALA A 65 7.53 -0.83 -8.54
CA ALA A 65 7.75 -1.45 -7.25
C ALA A 65 6.48 -2.13 -6.74
N THR A 66 6.65 -3.33 -6.17
CA THR A 66 5.62 -4.05 -5.40
C THR A 66 6.18 -4.42 -4.03
N SER A 67 5.31 -4.77 -3.07
CA SER A 67 5.70 -5.27 -1.75
C SER A 67 5.54 -6.79 -1.60
N GLU A 68 4.91 -7.43 -2.57
CA GLU A 68 4.60 -8.86 -2.58
C GLU A 68 4.53 -9.36 -4.03
N ASP A 69 4.64 -10.67 -4.21
CA ASP A 69 4.43 -11.31 -5.51
C ASP A 69 2.97 -11.76 -5.61
N ASN A 70 2.28 -11.24 -6.65
CA ASN A 70 0.92 -11.65 -7.00
C ASN A 70 0.91 -12.16 -8.44
N ALA A 71 0.30 -13.32 -8.67
CA ALA A 71 0.29 -13.94 -10.01
C ALA A 71 -0.52 -13.11 -11.03
N TYR A 72 -1.51 -12.31 -10.60
CA TYR A 72 -2.25 -11.44 -11.50
C TYR A 72 -1.36 -10.35 -12.13
N PHE A 73 -0.21 -10.00 -11.55
CA PHE A 73 0.76 -9.09 -12.17
C PHE A 73 1.31 -9.64 -13.48
N ASP A 74 1.43 -10.96 -13.60
CA ASP A 74 1.82 -11.59 -14.87
C ASP A 74 0.76 -11.37 -15.95
N ALA A 75 -0.54 -11.46 -15.60
CA ALA A 75 -1.64 -11.17 -16.52
C ALA A 75 -1.63 -9.69 -16.96
N VAL A 76 -1.41 -8.76 -16.04
CA VAL A 76 -1.26 -7.32 -16.35
C VAL A 76 -0.11 -7.11 -17.32
N ALA A 77 1.07 -7.71 -17.06
CA ALA A 77 2.26 -7.56 -17.91
C ALA A 77 2.04 -8.17 -19.30
N GLU A 78 1.34 -9.31 -19.41
CA GLU A 78 1.00 -9.94 -20.69
C GLU A 78 0.09 -9.03 -21.53
N VAL A 79 -1.01 -8.53 -20.92
CA VAL A 79 -1.96 -7.63 -21.59
C VAL A 79 -1.27 -6.33 -22.01
N ALA A 80 -0.49 -5.72 -21.13
CA ALA A 80 0.28 -4.51 -21.42
C ALA A 80 1.26 -4.73 -22.58
N SER A 81 1.95 -5.88 -22.60
CA SER A 81 2.88 -6.24 -23.68
C SER A 81 2.21 -6.40 -25.03
N GLU A 82 0.99 -6.96 -25.07
CA GLU A 82 0.19 -7.04 -26.30
C GLU A 82 -0.16 -5.64 -26.84
N ASN A 83 -0.26 -4.65 -25.97
CA ASN A 83 -0.57 -3.24 -26.27
C ASN A 83 0.67 -2.33 -26.37
N GLY A 84 1.87 -2.91 -26.46
CA GLY A 84 3.11 -2.17 -26.73
C GLY A 84 3.83 -1.62 -25.49
N LEU A 85 3.46 -2.06 -24.29
CA LEU A 85 4.10 -1.67 -23.02
C LEU A 85 4.79 -2.88 -22.38
N ASP A 86 6.08 -2.77 -22.10
CA ASP A 86 6.82 -3.74 -21.31
C ASP A 86 6.81 -3.31 -19.83
N VAL A 87 6.24 -4.15 -18.94
CA VAL A 87 6.17 -3.90 -17.49
C VAL A 87 7.14 -4.83 -16.77
N GLU A 88 8.05 -4.25 -15.97
CA GLU A 88 8.92 -4.98 -15.04
C GLU A 88 8.43 -4.76 -13.60
N TRP A 89 7.95 -5.82 -12.95
CA TRP A 89 7.59 -5.80 -11.54
C TRP A 89 8.81 -6.05 -10.67
N VAL A 90 9.07 -5.16 -9.71
CA VAL A 90 10.22 -5.20 -8.80
C VAL A 90 9.70 -5.39 -7.38
N ASN A 91 9.64 -6.65 -6.92
CA ASN A 91 9.25 -6.95 -5.55
C ASN A 91 10.37 -6.55 -4.58
N LEU A 92 10.04 -5.69 -3.59
CA LEU A 92 10.97 -5.17 -2.59
C LEU A 92 10.74 -5.77 -1.20
N ASP A 93 9.67 -6.56 -1.02
CA ASP A 93 9.28 -7.19 0.26
C ASP A 93 9.36 -6.21 1.46
N ASP A 94 8.88 -4.97 1.22
CA ASP A 94 8.95 -3.85 2.17
C ASP A 94 7.83 -2.85 1.86
N TRP A 95 7.36 -2.10 2.86
CA TRP A 95 6.29 -1.12 2.69
C TRP A 95 6.76 0.34 2.62
N VAL A 96 8.04 0.59 2.85
CA VAL A 96 8.65 1.94 2.77
C VAL A 96 9.49 2.09 1.51
N LEU A 97 10.26 1.06 1.16
CA LEU A 97 11.17 1.09 0.01
C LEU A 97 10.46 1.38 -1.32
N PRO A 98 9.28 0.82 -1.64
CA PRO A 98 8.60 1.12 -2.90
C PRO A 98 8.40 2.61 -3.16
N ASN A 99 7.94 3.37 -2.16
CA ASN A 99 7.77 4.82 -2.29
C ASN A 99 9.13 5.55 -2.39
N SER A 100 10.11 5.14 -1.59
CA SER A 100 11.45 5.74 -1.61
C SER A 100 12.17 5.55 -2.97
N GLU A 101 12.01 4.39 -3.62
CA GLU A 101 12.59 4.14 -4.95
C GLU A 101 11.89 4.96 -6.05
N VAL A 102 10.56 5.16 -5.94
CA VAL A 102 9.81 6.03 -6.83
C VAL A 102 10.22 7.49 -6.64
N SER A 103 10.22 7.99 -5.40
CA SER A 103 10.62 9.37 -5.08
C SER A 103 12.05 9.69 -5.52
N SER A 104 12.96 8.72 -5.50
CA SER A 104 14.33 8.89 -5.98
C SER A 104 14.47 8.84 -7.51
N GLY A 105 13.43 8.43 -8.23
CA GLY A 105 13.44 8.19 -9.68
C GLY A 105 14.16 6.90 -10.07
N ALA A 106 14.40 5.98 -9.15
CA ALA A 106 14.99 4.68 -9.45
C ALA A 106 13.95 3.70 -10.07
N LEU A 107 12.68 3.88 -9.75
CA LEU A 107 11.55 3.18 -10.35
C LEU A 107 10.52 4.21 -10.84
N ASP A 108 9.74 3.82 -11.87
CA ASP A 108 8.78 4.72 -12.52
C ASP A 108 7.52 4.94 -11.68
N GLY A 109 7.13 3.94 -10.88
CA GLY A 109 5.95 3.98 -10.02
C GLY A 109 5.88 2.78 -9.12
N ASN A 110 4.79 2.64 -8.40
CA ASN A 110 4.52 1.46 -7.56
C ASN A 110 3.05 1.01 -7.60
N ALA A 111 2.81 -0.24 -7.17
CA ALA A 111 1.53 -0.93 -7.19
C ALA A 111 1.38 -1.80 -5.93
N PHE A 112 1.40 -1.22 -4.73
CA PHE A 112 1.35 -1.99 -3.48
C PHE A 112 0.45 -1.40 -2.40
N GLN A 113 0.13 -0.10 -2.50
CA GLN A 113 -0.43 0.69 -1.41
C GLN A 113 -1.80 1.25 -1.73
N HIS A 114 -2.58 1.48 -0.70
CA HIS A 114 -3.85 2.19 -0.82
C HIS A 114 -3.69 3.71 -0.63
N ILE A 115 -4.72 4.47 -1.04
CA ILE A 115 -4.74 5.94 -1.05
C ILE A 115 -4.30 6.52 0.30
N ARG A 116 -4.86 6.02 1.42
CA ARG A 116 -4.54 6.52 2.76
C ARG A 116 -3.10 6.26 3.17
N PHE A 117 -2.56 5.07 2.86
CA PHE A 117 -1.16 4.76 3.14
C PHE A 117 -0.22 5.71 2.40
N LEU A 118 -0.52 5.99 1.12
CA LEU A 118 0.24 6.93 0.30
C LEU A 118 0.23 8.35 0.92
N ALA A 119 -0.95 8.86 1.31
CA ALA A 119 -1.07 10.19 1.93
C ALA A 119 -0.30 10.27 3.27
N THR A 120 -0.40 9.21 4.10
CA THR A 120 0.34 9.12 5.37
C THR A 120 1.86 9.06 5.14
N TYR A 121 2.30 8.29 4.14
CA TYR A 121 3.71 8.22 3.77
C TYR A 121 4.24 9.58 3.33
N ASN A 122 3.52 10.29 2.45
CA ASN A 122 3.92 11.60 1.96
C ASN A 122 4.10 12.60 3.11
N GLU A 123 3.14 12.66 4.04
CA GLU A 123 3.21 13.55 5.20
C GLU A 123 4.41 13.22 6.11
N GLN A 124 4.63 11.94 6.40
CA GLN A 124 5.71 11.49 7.28
C GLN A 124 7.11 11.68 6.68
N ASN A 125 7.24 11.70 5.35
CA ASN A 125 8.52 11.73 4.66
C ASN A 125 8.78 13.05 3.91
N ASP A 126 7.85 14.03 3.96
CA ASP A 126 7.91 15.29 3.20
C ASP A 126 8.05 14.99 1.69
N ASP A 127 7.20 14.07 1.20
CA ASP A 127 7.18 13.55 -0.17
C ASP A 127 5.89 13.98 -0.89
N ASP A 128 5.82 13.83 -2.24
CA ASP A 128 4.73 14.33 -3.06
C ASP A 128 4.24 13.31 -4.12
N ILE A 129 4.42 12.02 -3.87
CA ILE A 129 3.94 10.94 -4.74
C ILE A 129 2.42 11.05 -4.92
N VAL A 130 1.94 10.88 -6.15
CA VAL A 130 0.53 11.03 -6.52
C VAL A 130 -0.08 9.71 -7.02
N PRO A 131 -1.37 9.44 -6.69
CA PRO A 131 -2.08 8.32 -7.26
C PRO A 131 -2.54 8.64 -8.69
N LEU A 132 -2.46 7.66 -9.59
CA LEU A 132 -2.89 7.79 -10.98
C LEU A 132 -4.28 7.16 -11.22
N PHE A 133 -4.47 5.93 -10.79
CA PHE A 133 -5.72 5.19 -10.89
C PHE A 133 -5.77 4.06 -9.87
N THR A 134 -6.98 3.58 -9.58
CA THR A 134 -7.18 2.46 -8.66
C THR A 134 -7.00 1.12 -9.34
N THR A 135 -6.51 0.13 -8.59
CA THR A 135 -6.27 -1.24 -9.07
C THR A 135 -7.22 -2.23 -8.41
N VAL A 136 -6.97 -2.53 -7.17
CA VAL A 136 -7.74 -3.51 -6.39
C VAL A 136 -8.09 -2.93 -5.02
N VAL A 137 -9.06 -3.54 -4.35
CA VAL A 137 -9.31 -3.31 -2.95
C VAL A 137 -9.32 -4.64 -2.21
N THR A 138 -8.58 -4.69 -1.10
CA THR A 138 -8.57 -5.84 -0.20
C THR A 138 -9.73 -5.74 0.79
N ARG A 139 -10.40 -6.85 1.04
CA ARG A 139 -11.45 -6.95 2.05
C ARG A 139 -10.83 -7.25 3.41
N TRP A 140 -11.18 -6.45 4.40
CA TRP A 140 -10.70 -6.59 5.78
C TRP A 140 -11.80 -7.13 6.69
N GLY A 141 -11.40 -7.90 7.68
CA GLY A 141 -12.34 -8.47 8.64
C GLY A 141 -11.73 -8.73 10.00
N LEU A 142 -12.60 -8.97 10.96
CA LEU A 142 -12.28 -9.55 12.27
C LEU A 142 -12.42 -11.06 12.16
N PHE A 143 -11.36 -11.79 12.40
CA PHE A 143 -11.30 -13.25 12.31
C PHE A 143 -10.95 -13.84 13.67
N SER A 144 -11.46 -15.04 13.94
CA SER A 144 -11.10 -15.82 15.13
C SER A 144 -11.02 -17.30 14.80
N PRO A 145 -10.04 -18.06 15.34
CA PRO A 145 -9.94 -19.49 15.13
C PRO A 145 -10.94 -20.31 15.97
N GLU A 146 -11.50 -19.73 17.04
CA GLU A 146 -12.31 -20.44 18.03
C GLU A 146 -13.73 -19.84 18.22
N ILE A 147 -14.01 -18.67 17.64
CA ILE A 147 -15.26 -17.92 17.86
C ILE A 147 -16.02 -17.83 16.54
N ASP A 148 -17.27 -18.29 16.53
CA ASP A 148 -18.11 -18.32 15.33
C ASP A 148 -19.08 -17.12 15.23
N SER A 149 -19.21 -16.31 16.29
CA SER A 149 -20.08 -15.14 16.29
C SER A 149 -19.57 -14.01 17.19
N LEU A 150 -19.90 -12.75 16.86
CA LEU A 150 -19.54 -11.58 17.69
C LEU A 150 -20.11 -11.65 19.12
N GLU A 151 -21.24 -12.34 19.31
CA GLU A 151 -21.87 -12.50 20.61
C GLU A 151 -21.01 -13.35 21.55
N ASP A 152 -20.27 -14.31 20.99
CA ASP A 152 -19.41 -15.25 21.74
C ASP A 152 -18.02 -14.68 22.05
N LEU A 153 -17.66 -13.50 21.51
CA LEU A 153 -16.39 -12.82 21.83
C LEU A 153 -16.36 -12.47 23.32
N PRO A 154 -15.41 -13.00 24.11
CA PRO A 154 -15.40 -12.80 25.55
C PRO A 154 -15.08 -11.37 25.97
N ASP A 155 -15.55 -10.98 27.17
CA ASP A 155 -15.10 -9.76 27.80
C ASP A 155 -13.58 -9.87 28.10
N GLY A 156 -12.84 -8.81 27.79
CA GLY A 156 -11.38 -8.79 27.93
C GLY A 156 -10.62 -9.48 26.79
N ALA A 157 -11.31 -9.86 25.70
CA ALA A 157 -10.67 -10.50 24.54
C ALA A 157 -9.46 -9.69 24.04
N ASN A 158 -8.38 -10.38 23.68
CA ASN A 158 -7.20 -9.78 23.10
C ASN A 158 -7.25 -9.86 21.57
N VAL A 159 -7.31 -8.69 20.92
CA VAL A 159 -7.44 -8.56 19.48
C VAL A 159 -6.12 -8.06 18.90
N ALA A 160 -5.54 -8.81 17.95
CA ALA A 160 -4.39 -8.33 17.20
C ALA A 160 -4.85 -7.35 16.11
N ILE A 161 -4.14 -6.21 16.01
CA ILE A 161 -4.35 -5.18 14.99
C ILE A 161 -2.99 -4.75 14.39
N PRO A 162 -2.96 -4.14 13.18
CA PRO A 162 -1.73 -3.60 12.62
C PRO A 162 -1.07 -2.52 13.48
N ASP A 163 0.27 -2.42 13.40
CA ASP A 163 1.08 -1.45 14.13
C ASP A 163 1.37 -0.16 13.35
N ASP A 164 1.01 -0.09 12.07
CA ASP A 164 1.09 1.15 11.28
C ASP A 164 -0.20 1.97 11.40
N ALA A 165 -0.07 3.30 11.40
CA ALA A 165 -1.16 4.22 11.69
C ALA A 165 -2.37 4.07 10.73
N ALA A 166 -2.12 3.84 9.43
CA ALA A 166 -3.19 3.79 8.44
C ALA A 166 -4.02 2.50 8.57
N ASN A 167 -3.36 1.36 8.76
CA ASN A 167 -4.04 0.07 8.88
C ASN A 167 -4.57 -0.17 10.30
N SER A 168 -3.91 0.37 11.35
CA SER A 168 -4.46 0.40 12.70
C SER A 168 -5.81 1.13 12.72
N ALA A 169 -5.89 2.32 12.12
CA ALA A 169 -7.15 3.06 12.02
C ALA A 169 -8.23 2.28 11.26
N ARG A 170 -7.87 1.57 10.17
CA ARG A 170 -8.80 0.69 9.44
C ARG A 170 -9.32 -0.44 10.33
N ALA A 171 -8.43 -1.08 11.09
CA ALA A 171 -8.80 -2.15 12.01
C ALA A 171 -9.77 -1.65 13.09
N LEU A 172 -9.52 -0.46 13.66
CA LEU A 172 -10.45 0.16 14.61
C LEU A 172 -11.81 0.46 13.96
N GLY A 173 -11.84 0.91 12.71
CA GLY A 173 -13.08 1.10 11.94
C GLY A 173 -13.86 -0.21 11.72
N VAL A 174 -13.19 -1.35 11.53
CA VAL A 174 -13.85 -2.67 11.46
C VAL A 174 -14.49 -3.03 12.80
N LEU A 175 -13.80 -2.76 13.91
CA LEU A 175 -14.32 -3.02 15.27
C LEU A 175 -15.48 -2.09 15.63
N GLU A 176 -15.44 -0.82 15.23
CA GLU A 176 -16.52 0.14 15.42
C GLU A 176 -17.76 -0.27 14.63
N ARG A 177 -17.62 -0.70 13.38
CA ARG A 177 -18.69 -1.26 12.55
C ARG A 177 -19.39 -2.47 13.20
N ALA A 178 -18.66 -3.22 14.02
CA ALA A 178 -19.17 -4.36 14.78
C ALA A 178 -19.80 -3.97 16.13
N ASP A 179 -19.92 -2.67 16.45
CA ASP A 179 -20.35 -2.15 17.74
C ASP A 179 -19.49 -2.68 18.92
N LEU A 180 -18.24 -3.08 18.66
CA LEU A 180 -17.31 -3.57 19.68
C LEU A 180 -16.58 -2.43 20.40
N ILE A 181 -16.39 -1.30 19.73
CA ILE A 181 -15.84 -0.06 20.26
C ILE A 181 -16.62 1.13 19.70
N THR A 182 -16.45 2.31 20.31
CA THR A 182 -16.87 3.60 19.75
C THR A 182 -15.63 4.49 19.68
N LEU A 183 -15.38 5.10 18.53
CA LEU A 183 -14.30 6.05 18.34
C LEU A 183 -14.77 7.49 18.59
N ARG A 184 -13.85 8.36 18.97
CA ARG A 184 -14.11 9.80 19.15
C ARG A 184 -14.54 10.42 17.82
N GLU A 185 -15.59 11.21 17.85
CA GLU A 185 -16.05 11.93 16.64
C GLU A 185 -14.94 12.80 16.04
N GLY A 186 -14.76 12.72 14.74
CA GLY A 186 -13.85 13.57 13.97
C GLY A 186 -12.38 13.10 13.97
N THR A 187 -12.08 11.91 14.46
CA THR A 187 -10.72 11.33 14.35
C THR A 187 -10.36 10.93 12.93
N GLY A 188 -11.36 10.87 12.03
CA GLY A 188 -11.14 10.47 10.64
C GLY A 188 -10.54 9.07 10.49
N GLY A 189 -9.91 8.82 9.35
CA GLY A 189 -9.27 7.53 9.09
C GLY A 189 -7.87 7.38 9.70
N LEU A 190 -7.51 8.14 10.71
CA LEU A 190 -6.24 8.03 11.49
C LEU A 190 -6.51 7.84 12.99
N ALA A 191 -7.67 7.25 13.33
CA ALA A 191 -7.97 6.89 14.71
C ALA A 191 -6.87 5.97 15.28
N SER A 192 -6.51 6.21 16.52
CA SER A 192 -5.57 5.40 17.30
C SER A 192 -6.29 4.76 18.50
N LEU A 193 -5.60 3.89 19.24
CA LEU A 193 -6.14 3.30 20.46
C LEU A 193 -6.52 4.36 21.51
N GLU A 194 -5.92 5.54 21.46
CA GLU A 194 -6.24 6.66 22.37
C GLU A 194 -7.58 7.34 22.04
N ASP A 195 -8.13 7.06 20.84
CA ASP A 195 -9.39 7.61 20.36
C ASP A 195 -10.60 6.72 20.66
N ILE A 196 -10.41 5.60 21.33
CA ILE A 196 -11.49 4.74 21.78
C ILE A 196 -12.21 5.42 22.94
N GLU A 197 -13.47 5.84 22.74
CA GLU A 197 -14.32 6.43 23.79
C GLU A 197 -15.10 5.38 24.58
N GLU A 198 -15.59 4.34 23.90
CA GLU A 198 -16.31 3.23 24.54
C GLU A 198 -15.71 1.89 24.09
N ASN A 199 -15.54 1.00 25.05
CA ASN A 199 -15.07 -0.37 24.86
C ASN A 199 -15.86 -1.30 25.77
N PRO A 200 -17.14 -1.61 25.41
CA PRO A 200 -18.08 -2.26 26.30
C PRO A 200 -17.70 -3.69 26.70
N LYS A 201 -16.82 -4.34 25.93
CA LYS A 201 -16.31 -5.69 26.25
C LYS A 201 -14.91 -5.65 26.91
N ASP A 202 -14.38 -4.48 27.25
CA ASP A 202 -13.03 -4.33 27.83
C ASP A 202 -11.94 -5.01 26.95
N LEU A 203 -12.06 -4.94 25.61
CA LEU A 203 -11.10 -5.52 24.68
C LEU A 203 -9.68 -4.99 24.96
N THR A 204 -8.71 -5.85 24.81
CA THR A 204 -7.30 -5.50 24.83
C THR A 204 -6.71 -5.66 23.44
N PHE A 205 -5.65 -4.90 23.12
CA PHE A 205 -5.09 -4.85 21.79
C PHE A 205 -3.62 -5.23 21.78
N THR A 206 -3.24 -6.05 20.79
CA THR A 206 -1.86 -6.38 20.49
C THR A 206 -1.51 -5.83 19.10
N GLU A 207 -0.63 -4.84 19.05
CA GLU A 207 -0.18 -4.22 17.81
C GLU A 207 0.95 -5.07 17.19
N LEU A 208 0.79 -5.48 15.94
CA LEU A 208 1.71 -6.34 15.19
C LEU A 208 1.86 -5.82 13.76
N GLN A 209 2.98 -6.12 13.13
CA GLN A 209 3.12 -5.88 11.68
C GLN A 209 2.02 -6.66 10.92
N ALA A 210 1.25 -5.97 10.08
CA ALA A 210 0.05 -6.53 9.43
C ALA A 210 0.33 -7.86 8.70
N THR A 211 1.46 -7.97 7.99
CA THR A 211 1.88 -9.18 7.28
C THR A 211 2.20 -10.36 8.20
N THR A 212 2.41 -10.12 9.51
CA THR A 212 2.69 -11.18 10.48
C THR A 212 1.46 -11.64 11.26
N ILE A 213 0.37 -10.86 11.24
CA ILE A 213 -0.88 -11.18 11.96
C ILE A 213 -1.43 -12.56 11.57
N PRO A 214 -1.54 -12.96 10.28
CA PRO A 214 -2.04 -14.27 9.91
C PRO A 214 -1.21 -15.46 10.43
N GLN A 215 0.07 -15.24 10.66
CA GLN A 215 0.96 -16.24 11.24
C GLN A 215 0.72 -16.44 12.75
N GLN A 216 0.08 -15.46 13.39
CA GLN A 216 -0.28 -15.48 14.80
C GLN A 216 -1.77 -15.86 15.02
N TYR A 217 -2.49 -16.19 13.93
CA TYR A 217 -3.93 -16.49 13.98
C TYR A 217 -4.30 -17.57 15.00
N ASP A 218 -3.49 -18.60 15.11
CA ASP A 218 -3.67 -19.73 16.05
C ASP A 218 -2.92 -19.52 17.39
N ASP A 219 -2.39 -18.32 17.68
CA ASP A 219 -1.71 -18.05 18.95
C ASP A 219 -2.74 -18.01 20.10
N PRO A 220 -2.62 -18.88 21.13
CA PRO A 220 -3.60 -18.96 22.20
C PRO A 220 -3.64 -17.71 23.11
N SER A 221 -2.78 -16.73 22.91
CA SER A 221 -2.83 -15.44 23.60
C SER A 221 -3.71 -14.42 22.89
N LEU A 222 -4.16 -14.71 21.67
CA LEU A 222 -5.06 -13.89 20.87
C LEU A 222 -6.42 -14.56 20.76
N ASP A 223 -7.49 -13.82 20.98
CA ASP A 223 -8.87 -14.29 20.80
C ASP A 223 -9.38 -14.01 19.38
N ALA A 224 -8.88 -12.93 18.75
CA ALA A 224 -9.22 -12.56 17.39
C ALA A 224 -8.13 -11.69 16.76
N VAL A 225 -8.21 -11.52 15.43
CA VAL A 225 -7.31 -10.67 14.65
C VAL A 225 -8.10 -9.82 13.67
N VAL A 226 -7.69 -8.56 13.46
CA VAL A 226 -8.22 -7.72 12.38
C VAL A 226 -7.14 -7.49 11.35
N VAL A 227 -7.40 -7.97 10.13
CA VAL A 227 -6.41 -7.92 9.03
C VAL A 227 -7.11 -8.05 7.67
N GLY A 228 -6.41 -7.69 6.61
CA GLY A 228 -6.82 -7.98 5.24
C GLY A 228 -6.85 -9.49 4.98
N SER A 229 -7.94 -9.97 4.40
CA SER A 229 -8.11 -11.40 4.13
C SER A 229 -7.09 -11.98 3.15
N ASN A 230 -6.47 -11.12 2.31
CA ASN A 230 -5.41 -11.51 1.36
C ASN A 230 -4.09 -11.92 2.04
N TYR A 231 -3.85 -11.51 3.29
CA TYR A 231 -2.62 -11.87 4.00
C TYR A 231 -2.62 -13.29 4.56
N PHE A 232 -3.78 -13.96 4.65
CA PHE A 232 -3.83 -15.39 5.02
C PHE A 232 -3.22 -16.23 3.90
N ASP A 233 -2.32 -17.16 4.29
CA ASP A 233 -1.77 -18.13 3.35
C ASP A 233 -2.91 -18.99 2.76
N PRO A 234 -2.92 -19.27 1.45
CA PRO A 234 -3.96 -20.10 0.84
C PRO A 234 -4.16 -21.47 1.50
N SER A 235 -3.12 -22.03 2.12
CA SER A 235 -3.21 -23.30 2.85
C SER A 235 -4.00 -23.22 4.16
N GLN A 236 -4.25 -22.01 4.69
CA GLN A 236 -5.10 -21.80 5.85
C GLN A 236 -6.59 -21.90 5.50
N GLU A 237 -6.92 -21.83 4.19
CA GLU A 237 -8.30 -21.89 3.66
C GLU A 237 -9.25 -20.82 4.25
N ILE A 238 -8.71 -19.76 4.90
CA ILE A 238 -9.47 -18.67 5.48
C ILE A 238 -9.85 -17.68 4.37
N THR A 239 -11.12 -17.35 4.31
CA THR A 239 -11.70 -16.41 3.36
C THR A 239 -12.38 -15.25 4.08
N ILE A 240 -12.87 -14.25 3.35
CA ILE A 240 -13.63 -13.18 3.98
C ILE A 240 -14.97 -13.63 4.55
N GLU A 241 -15.51 -14.76 4.08
CA GLU A 241 -16.76 -15.35 4.58
C GLU A 241 -16.59 -15.96 5.99
N ASP A 242 -15.35 -16.19 6.43
CA ASP A 242 -15.02 -16.68 7.76
C ASP A 242 -14.86 -15.53 8.77
N ALA A 243 -14.95 -14.28 8.32
CA ALA A 243 -14.88 -13.12 9.20
C ALA A 243 -16.14 -13.00 10.06
N LEU A 244 -15.99 -12.72 11.35
CA LEU A 244 -17.08 -12.36 12.25
C LEU A 244 -17.79 -11.09 11.84
N VAL A 245 -17.02 -10.15 11.27
CA VAL A 245 -17.46 -8.91 10.61
C VAL A 245 -16.44 -8.53 9.55
N ALA A 246 -16.91 -7.98 8.44
CA ALA A 246 -16.05 -7.47 7.36
C ALA A 246 -16.38 -6.03 7.00
N ASP A 247 -15.41 -5.29 6.46
CA ASP A 247 -15.66 -4.00 5.85
C ASP A 247 -16.43 -4.17 4.51
N ASP A 248 -17.07 -3.08 4.05
CA ASP A 248 -17.65 -3.02 2.70
C ASP A 248 -16.64 -2.36 1.77
N PRO A 249 -15.96 -3.10 0.89
CA PRO A 249 -14.87 -2.57 0.08
C PRO A 249 -15.35 -1.52 -0.95
N THR A 250 -16.65 -1.43 -1.21
CA THR A 250 -17.23 -0.49 -2.18
C THR A 250 -17.85 0.75 -1.54
N GLY A 251 -17.91 0.80 -0.21
CA GLY A 251 -18.43 1.92 0.56
C GLY A 251 -17.58 3.18 0.42
N ASP A 252 -18.21 4.36 0.58
CA ASP A 252 -17.47 5.64 0.51
C ASP A 252 -16.41 5.75 1.62
N GLU A 253 -16.64 5.15 2.78
CA GLU A 253 -15.71 5.14 3.92
C GLU A 253 -14.48 4.27 3.65
N THR A 254 -14.61 3.24 2.83
CA THR A 254 -13.54 2.28 2.49
C THR A 254 -12.79 2.64 1.23
N LEU A 255 -13.28 3.60 0.43
CA LEU A 255 -12.63 4.05 -0.79
C LEU A 255 -11.17 4.46 -0.58
N GLN A 256 -10.85 5.08 0.53
CA GLN A 256 -9.49 5.45 0.92
C GLN A 256 -8.52 4.27 1.03
N TYR A 257 -9.04 3.05 1.08
CA TYR A 257 -8.28 1.81 1.13
C TYR A 257 -8.21 1.08 -0.22
N ALA A 258 -8.66 1.72 -1.30
CA ALA A 258 -8.40 1.25 -2.65
C ALA A 258 -6.91 1.37 -2.97
N ASN A 259 -6.31 0.29 -3.47
CA ASN A 259 -4.94 0.30 -3.94
C ASN A 259 -4.83 1.09 -5.25
N VAL A 260 -3.69 1.72 -5.43
CA VAL A 260 -3.44 2.62 -6.56
C VAL A 260 -2.12 2.29 -7.25
N ILE A 261 -2.05 2.63 -8.53
CA ILE A 261 -0.78 2.92 -9.18
C ILE A 261 -0.41 4.35 -8.76
N ALA A 262 0.82 4.50 -8.28
CA ALA A 262 1.34 5.80 -7.83
C ALA A 262 2.70 6.11 -8.44
N THR A 263 2.96 7.39 -8.70
CA THR A 263 4.20 7.88 -9.31
C THR A 263 4.53 9.29 -8.82
N THR A 264 5.67 9.84 -9.23
CA THR A 264 5.99 11.24 -8.96
C THR A 264 5.16 12.19 -9.86
N PRO A 265 4.88 13.43 -9.43
CA PRO A 265 4.18 14.42 -10.27
C PRO A 265 4.85 14.65 -11.64
N ASP A 266 6.18 14.63 -11.70
CA ASP A 266 6.95 14.84 -12.93
C ASP A 266 6.79 13.68 -13.94
N ASN A 267 6.40 12.48 -13.52
CA ASN A 267 6.17 11.31 -14.36
C ASN A 267 4.68 10.98 -14.58
N ALA A 268 3.76 11.76 -14.01
CA ALA A 268 2.33 11.49 -14.08
C ALA A 268 1.75 11.57 -15.51
N ASP A 269 2.35 12.39 -16.37
CA ASP A 269 1.93 12.58 -17.78
C ASP A 269 2.56 11.56 -18.75
N ASN A 270 3.23 10.51 -18.27
CA ASN A 270 3.85 9.49 -19.12
C ASN A 270 2.76 8.65 -19.82
N PRO A 271 2.76 8.58 -21.17
CA PRO A 271 1.71 7.87 -21.91
C PRO A 271 1.66 6.35 -21.63
N ALA A 272 2.67 5.78 -21.00
CA ALA A 272 2.68 4.39 -20.59
C ALA A 272 1.60 4.07 -19.53
N TRP A 273 1.20 5.07 -18.74
CA TRP A 273 0.16 4.90 -17.72
C TRP A 273 -1.21 4.62 -18.30
N ASP A 274 -1.55 5.21 -19.45
CA ASP A 274 -2.81 4.94 -20.14
C ASP A 274 -2.87 3.47 -20.59
N VAL A 275 -1.77 2.95 -21.15
CA VAL A 275 -1.66 1.55 -21.57
C VAL A 275 -1.74 0.59 -20.38
N LEU A 276 -1.11 0.95 -19.27
CA LEU A 276 -1.17 0.16 -18.04
C LEU A 276 -2.59 0.13 -17.46
N ARG A 277 -3.29 1.27 -17.43
CA ARG A 277 -4.70 1.34 -17.01
C ARG A 277 -5.58 0.45 -17.85
N GLU A 278 -5.48 0.55 -19.19
CA GLU A 278 -6.22 -0.32 -20.12
C GLU A 278 -5.93 -1.81 -19.89
N ALA A 279 -4.69 -2.16 -19.49
CA ALA A 279 -4.35 -3.53 -19.14
C ALA A 279 -5.06 -4.02 -17.87
N TYR A 280 -5.20 -3.17 -16.85
CA TYR A 280 -5.96 -3.50 -15.64
C TYR A 280 -7.46 -3.64 -15.89
N ASP A 281 -8.00 -3.04 -16.98
CA ASP A 281 -9.42 -3.13 -17.36
C ASP A 281 -9.72 -4.35 -18.26
N ASP A 282 -8.70 -5.12 -18.64
CA ASP A 282 -8.91 -6.34 -19.42
C ASP A 282 -9.55 -7.44 -18.55
N PRO A 283 -10.63 -8.10 -19.03
CA PRO A 283 -11.29 -9.18 -18.27
C PRO A 283 -10.37 -10.33 -17.83
N ARG A 284 -9.25 -10.56 -18.53
CA ARG A 284 -8.27 -11.59 -18.13
C ARG A 284 -7.55 -11.24 -16.84
N VAL A 285 -7.36 -9.94 -16.57
CA VAL A 285 -6.74 -9.48 -15.32
C VAL A 285 -7.73 -9.62 -14.16
N GLU A 286 -9.01 -9.27 -14.37
CA GLU A 286 -10.05 -9.49 -13.37
C GLU A 286 -10.20 -10.99 -13.03
N GLU A 287 -10.22 -11.86 -14.06
CA GLU A 287 -10.25 -13.32 -13.88
C GLU A 287 -9.02 -13.81 -13.08
N ALA A 288 -7.81 -13.29 -13.38
CA ALA A 288 -6.59 -13.67 -12.66
C ALA A 288 -6.63 -13.22 -11.19
N ILE A 289 -7.16 -12.03 -10.89
CA ILE A 289 -7.36 -11.55 -9.51
C ILE A 289 -8.33 -12.47 -8.77
N ASP A 290 -9.46 -12.81 -9.39
CA ASP A 290 -10.47 -13.68 -8.79
C ASP A 290 -9.94 -15.11 -8.55
N GLU A 291 -9.20 -15.68 -9.52
CA GLU A 291 -8.59 -17.01 -9.40
C GLU A 291 -7.51 -17.06 -8.31
N GLU A 292 -6.70 -16.01 -8.15
CA GLU A 292 -5.65 -15.97 -7.13
C GLU A 292 -6.21 -15.70 -5.73
N HIS A 293 -7.15 -14.76 -5.62
CA HIS A 293 -7.57 -14.24 -4.32
C HIS A 293 -8.93 -14.74 -3.83
N PHE A 294 -9.69 -15.48 -4.64
CA PHE A 294 -10.97 -16.08 -4.21
C PHE A 294 -11.94 -15.06 -3.56
N GLY A 295 -12.02 -13.84 -4.12
CA GLY A 295 -12.84 -12.75 -3.59
C GLY A 295 -12.29 -12.01 -2.36
N ARG A 296 -11.07 -12.33 -1.90
CA ARG A 296 -10.36 -11.59 -0.83
C ARG A 296 -9.92 -10.21 -1.29
N MET A 297 -9.65 -10.10 -2.59
CA MET A 297 -9.27 -8.88 -3.29
C MET A 297 -10.14 -8.76 -4.54
N ILE A 298 -10.62 -7.58 -4.84
CA ILE A 298 -11.48 -7.33 -6.00
C ILE A 298 -10.92 -6.19 -6.84
N ARG A 299 -11.11 -6.25 -8.18
CA ARG A 299 -10.83 -5.12 -9.08
C ARG A 299 -11.72 -3.96 -8.71
N LEU A 300 -11.14 -2.78 -8.54
CA LEU A 300 -11.88 -1.54 -8.29
C LEU A 300 -11.39 -0.46 -9.26
N ASP A 301 -12.29 0.01 -10.10
CA ASP A 301 -12.08 1.17 -10.96
C ASP A 301 -13.01 2.30 -10.51
N ILE A 302 -12.44 3.49 -10.27
CA ILE A 302 -13.19 4.69 -9.93
C ILE A 302 -12.78 5.85 -10.82
N GLU A 303 -13.72 6.76 -11.04
CA GLU A 303 -13.49 7.99 -11.78
C GLU A 303 -12.37 8.82 -11.18
N ASP A 304 -11.52 9.41 -12.02
CA ASP A 304 -10.35 10.17 -11.60
C ASP A 304 -10.69 11.30 -10.63
N ASP A 305 -11.78 12.04 -10.86
CA ASP A 305 -12.24 13.11 -9.97
C ASP A 305 -12.56 12.58 -8.55
N ARG A 306 -13.09 11.36 -8.45
CA ARG A 306 -13.41 10.71 -7.18
C ARG A 306 -12.14 10.27 -6.47
N LEU A 307 -11.17 9.72 -7.22
CA LEU A 307 -9.84 9.37 -6.70
C LEU A 307 -9.12 10.59 -6.15
N GLN A 308 -9.04 11.67 -6.94
CA GLN A 308 -8.37 12.90 -6.53
C GLN A 308 -9.01 13.49 -5.27
N LYS A 309 -10.35 13.55 -5.21
CA LYS A 309 -11.05 14.03 -4.02
C LYS A 309 -10.78 13.16 -2.79
N ALA A 310 -10.74 11.83 -2.94
CA ALA A 310 -10.41 10.93 -1.86
C ALA A 310 -8.97 11.18 -1.36
N PHE A 311 -8.01 11.33 -2.29
CA PHE A 311 -6.62 11.58 -1.94
C PHE A 311 -6.42 12.95 -1.27
N GLU A 312 -7.06 14.02 -1.77
CA GLU A 312 -7.06 15.34 -1.13
C GLU A 312 -7.59 15.27 0.30
N THR A 313 -8.73 14.59 0.51
CA THR A 313 -9.34 14.45 1.83
C THR A 313 -8.40 13.76 2.81
N VAL A 314 -7.82 12.61 2.43
CA VAL A 314 -6.93 11.87 3.34
C VAL A 314 -5.59 12.57 3.56
N THR A 315 -5.14 13.39 2.60
CA THR A 315 -3.93 14.23 2.75
C THR A 315 -4.17 15.35 3.77
N GLU A 316 -5.33 16.02 3.69
CA GLU A 316 -5.70 17.04 4.68
C GLU A 316 -5.84 16.45 6.10
N GLU A 317 -6.41 15.25 6.22
CA GLU A 317 -6.51 14.53 7.48
C GLU A 317 -5.11 14.15 8.03
N ALA A 318 -4.21 13.62 7.20
CA ALA A 318 -2.85 13.27 7.61
C ALA A 318 -2.08 14.50 8.10
N ALA A 319 -2.17 15.62 7.38
CA ALA A 319 -1.54 16.88 7.78
C ALA A 319 -2.12 17.46 9.09
N SER A 320 -3.39 17.20 9.39
CA SER A 320 -4.03 17.69 10.64
C SER A 320 -3.69 16.85 11.87
N ALA A 321 -3.22 15.62 11.67
CA ALA A 321 -2.82 14.70 12.74
C ALA A 321 -1.34 14.79 13.13
N SER A 322 -0.52 15.50 12.32
CA SER A 322 0.92 15.75 12.56
C SER A 322 1.13 16.93 13.50
#